data_23d8e08182f2ed701d8f15e60df3d52f
#
_entry.id   23d8e08182f2ed701d8f15e60df3d52f
#
_cell.length_a   1.000
_cell.length_b   1.000
_cell.length_c   1.000
_cell.angle_alpha   90.00
_cell.angle_beta   90.00
_cell.angle_gamma   90.00
#
_symmetry.space_group_name_H-M   'P 1'
#
loop_
_entity.id
_entity.type
_entity.pdbx_description
1 polymer ?
#
loop_
_entity_poly.entity_id
_entity_poly.type
_entity_poly.pdbx_seq_one_letter_code
_entity_poly.pdbx_strand_id
1 'polypeptide(L)'
;MKFLSTSAIALALLANSAFAEGKLVIYHWFEYMPAELLEKFTAETGITVTMDTYDSNEAMLASLKAGGMGTYDVAVPGDYMVEIMAGEGLLDTIADGELANKGNISPEWADPSFDPGRTHSIPYQWGSTSFSVNTEDYTGDINTTDILFNPPAELSGKINVLDSQGEVMALASLHMGFPQCDT
;
A
#
# COMPACT_ATOMS: atom_id res chain seq x y z
N MET A 1 4.37 15.99 -75.89
CA MET A 1 4.98 16.14 -74.56
C MET A 1 3.87 16.11 -73.54
N LYS A 2 3.69 14.99 -72.85
CA LYS A 2 2.64 14.79 -71.83
C LYS A 2 3.34 14.88 -70.43
N PHE A 3 2.95 15.86 -69.66
CA PHE A 3 3.37 15.99 -68.25
C PHE A 3 2.48 15.12 -67.37
N LEU A 4 3.05 14.10 -66.75
CA LEU A 4 2.43 13.33 -65.69
C LEU A 4 2.61 14.10 -64.35
N SER A 5 1.49 14.56 -63.79
CA SER A 5 1.46 15.10 -62.43
C SER A 5 1.33 13.94 -61.44
N THR A 6 2.38 13.74 -60.64
CA THR A 6 2.40 12.76 -59.56
C THR A 6 1.84 13.45 -58.32
N SER A 7 0.62 13.15 -57.95
CA SER A 7 0.03 13.60 -56.65
C SER A 7 0.53 12.70 -55.55
N ALA A 8 1.42 13.23 -54.70
CA ALA A 8 1.80 12.58 -53.46
C ALA A 8 0.69 12.75 -52.43
N ILE A 9 0.01 11.65 -52.13
CA ILE A 9 -0.92 11.57 -51.02
C ILE A 9 -0.14 11.35 -49.74
N ALA A 10 0.02 12.40 -48.94
CA ALA A 10 0.57 12.32 -47.60
C ALA A 10 -0.47 11.65 -46.67
N LEU A 11 -0.27 10.37 -46.40
CA LEU A 11 -1.04 9.63 -45.40
C LEU A 11 -0.56 10.07 -44.02
N ALA A 12 -1.25 11.03 -43.42
CA ALA A 12 -1.05 11.39 -42.01
C ALA A 12 -1.55 10.22 -41.17
N LEU A 13 -0.61 9.42 -40.66
CA LEU A 13 -0.83 8.45 -39.60
C LEU A 13 -1.18 9.24 -38.33
N LEU A 14 -2.47 9.42 -38.08
CA LEU A 14 -2.98 9.77 -36.78
C LEU A 14 -2.67 8.59 -35.84
N ALA A 15 -1.57 8.67 -35.11
CA ALA A 15 -1.34 7.81 -33.97
C ALA A 15 -2.42 8.13 -32.93
N ASN A 16 -3.55 7.45 -33.02
CA ASN A 16 -4.49 7.37 -31.91
C ASN A 16 -3.73 6.65 -30.80
N SER A 17 -3.37 7.39 -29.75
CA SER A 17 -3.01 6.76 -28.50
C SER A 17 -4.24 5.91 -28.11
N ALA A 18 -4.14 4.60 -28.29
CA ALA A 18 -5.13 3.68 -27.76
C ALA A 18 -5.03 3.77 -26.25
N PHE A 19 -5.89 4.59 -25.65
CA PHE A 19 -6.12 4.52 -24.22
C PHE A 19 -6.65 3.11 -23.94
N ALA A 20 -6.02 2.38 -23.07
CA ALA A 20 -6.52 1.09 -22.64
C ALA A 20 -7.79 1.34 -21.84
N GLU A 21 -8.96 1.04 -22.44
CA GLU A 21 -10.19 0.97 -21.67
C GLU A 21 -10.08 -0.23 -20.74
N GLY A 22 -9.77 0.04 -19.48
CA GLY A 22 -9.62 -0.97 -18.43
C GLY A 22 -10.27 -0.52 -17.14
N LYS A 23 -10.42 -1.48 -16.23
CA LYS A 23 -10.82 -1.24 -14.84
C LYS A 23 -9.75 -1.80 -13.95
N LEU A 24 -9.44 -1.09 -12.88
CA LEU A 24 -8.52 -1.49 -11.83
C LEU A 24 -9.25 -1.38 -10.50
N VAL A 25 -9.27 -2.46 -9.72
CA VAL A 25 -9.85 -2.49 -8.38
C VAL A 25 -8.73 -2.61 -7.36
N ILE A 26 -8.58 -1.58 -6.53
CA ILE A 26 -7.54 -1.51 -5.50
C ILE A 26 -8.18 -1.75 -4.14
N TYR A 27 -7.58 -2.63 -3.32
CA TYR A 27 -7.96 -2.86 -1.94
C TYR A 27 -6.91 -2.23 -1.02
N HIS A 28 -7.29 -1.16 -0.32
CA HIS A 28 -6.35 -0.26 0.34
C HIS A 28 -6.79 0.10 1.75
N TRP A 29 -5.88 0.69 2.50
CA TRP A 29 -6.16 1.34 3.77
C TRP A 29 -7.06 2.57 3.56
N PHE A 30 -7.92 2.82 4.55
CA PHE A 30 -8.78 4.01 4.55
C PHE A 30 -7.93 5.30 4.55
N GLU A 31 -8.31 6.27 3.72
CA GLU A 31 -7.68 7.61 3.58
C GLU A 31 -6.17 7.66 3.23
N TYR A 32 -5.57 6.56 2.77
CA TYR A 32 -4.14 6.57 2.40
C TYR A 32 -3.87 6.99 0.96
N MET A 33 -4.88 7.08 0.11
CA MET A 33 -4.73 7.46 -1.31
C MET A 33 -5.66 8.63 -1.65
N PRO A 34 -5.12 9.80 -2.03
CA PRO A 34 -5.92 10.95 -2.44
C PRO A 34 -6.72 10.67 -3.71
N ALA A 35 -7.98 11.11 -3.76
CA ALA A 35 -8.84 10.93 -4.93
C ALA A 35 -8.24 11.56 -6.20
N GLU A 36 -7.57 12.70 -6.07
CA GLU A 36 -6.92 13.41 -7.18
C GLU A 36 -5.82 12.58 -7.86
N LEU A 37 -5.17 11.68 -7.13
CA LEU A 37 -4.17 10.77 -7.68
C LEU A 37 -4.83 9.74 -8.62
N LEU A 38 -5.98 9.20 -8.21
CA LEU A 38 -6.75 8.25 -9.01
C LEU A 38 -7.33 8.92 -10.26
N GLU A 39 -7.84 10.14 -10.12
CA GLU A 39 -8.33 10.95 -11.26
C GLU A 39 -7.21 11.23 -12.26
N LYS A 40 -6.03 11.60 -11.78
CA LYS A 40 -4.85 11.84 -12.62
C LYS A 40 -4.44 10.56 -13.36
N PHE A 41 -4.36 9.43 -12.66
CA PHE A 41 -4.04 8.14 -13.28
C PHE A 41 -5.03 7.78 -14.37
N THR A 42 -6.34 7.92 -14.09
CA THR A 42 -7.40 7.67 -15.08
C THR A 42 -7.28 8.60 -16.28
N ALA A 43 -6.99 9.89 -16.07
CA ALA A 43 -6.81 10.85 -17.16
C ALA A 43 -5.58 10.54 -18.04
N GLU A 44 -4.51 10.01 -17.46
CA GLU A 44 -3.28 9.68 -18.19
C GLU A 44 -3.35 8.33 -18.92
N THR A 45 -4.09 7.36 -18.34
CA THR A 45 -4.08 5.97 -18.84
C THR A 45 -5.38 5.54 -19.53
N GLY A 46 -6.50 6.20 -19.25
CA GLY A 46 -7.84 5.75 -19.64
C GLY A 46 -8.39 4.62 -18.76
N ILE A 47 -7.63 4.16 -17.75
CA ILE A 47 -8.04 3.08 -16.84
C ILE A 47 -8.86 3.67 -15.70
N THR A 48 -10.10 3.19 -15.54
CA THR A 48 -10.95 3.59 -14.41
C THR A 48 -10.51 2.83 -13.15
N VAL A 49 -10.26 3.56 -12.07
CA VAL A 49 -9.88 2.96 -10.78
C VAL A 49 -11.06 2.97 -9.83
N THR A 50 -11.33 1.83 -9.21
CA THR A 50 -12.24 1.69 -8.06
C THR A 50 -11.41 1.29 -6.85
N MET A 51 -11.69 1.87 -5.70
CA MET A 51 -10.98 1.58 -4.46
C MET A 51 -11.97 1.11 -3.38
N ASP A 52 -11.70 -0.07 -2.82
CA ASP A 52 -12.31 -0.56 -1.61
C ASP A 52 -11.32 -0.42 -0.46
N THR A 53 -11.81 -0.31 0.77
CA THR A 53 -10.98 -0.08 1.95
C THR A 53 -11.13 -1.15 3.01
N TYR A 54 -10.11 -1.29 3.84
CA TYR A 54 -10.10 -2.14 5.02
C TYR A 54 -9.41 -1.44 6.19
N ASP A 55 -9.65 -1.93 7.39
CA ASP A 55 -9.18 -1.32 8.65
C ASP A 55 -8.00 -2.07 9.26
N SER A 56 -7.79 -3.36 8.88
CA SER A 56 -6.66 -4.17 9.36
C SER A 56 -6.21 -5.18 8.30
N ASN A 57 -4.93 -5.57 8.34
CA ASN A 57 -4.37 -6.61 7.47
C ASN A 57 -5.11 -7.93 7.61
N GLU A 58 -5.53 -8.28 8.84
CA GLU A 58 -6.24 -9.51 9.16
C GLU A 58 -7.65 -9.53 8.54
N ALA A 59 -8.35 -8.40 8.60
CA ALA A 59 -9.66 -8.25 7.95
C ALA A 59 -9.54 -8.35 6.42
N MET A 60 -8.52 -7.73 5.84
CA MET A 60 -8.20 -7.84 4.41
C MET A 60 -7.95 -9.30 4.03
N LEU A 61 -7.05 -9.99 4.73
CA LEU A 61 -6.71 -11.40 4.47
C LEU A 61 -7.94 -12.30 4.59
N ALA A 62 -8.76 -12.13 5.63
CA ALA A 62 -9.99 -12.88 5.82
C ALA A 62 -10.97 -12.67 4.67
N SER A 63 -11.13 -11.43 4.18
CA SER A 63 -11.99 -11.09 3.04
C SER A 63 -11.51 -11.77 1.75
N LEU A 64 -10.19 -11.72 1.47
CA LEU A 64 -9.62 -12.38 0.30
C LEU A 64 -9.85 -13.89 0.34
N LYS A 65 -9.63 -14.55 1.48
CA LYS A 65 -9.86 -15.98 1.68
C LYS A 65 -11.34 -16.39 1.60
N ALA A 66 -12.25 -15.51 2.01
CA ALA A 66 -13.69 -15.76 1.96
C ALA A 66 -14.31 -15.66 0.55
N GLY A 67 -13.52 -15.47 -0.48
CA GLY A 67 -13.96 -15.39 -1.87
C GLY A 67 -13.67 -14.06 -2.55
N GLY A 68 -12.90 -13.17 -1.90
CA GLY A 68 -12.44 -11.91 -2.48
C GLY A 68 -11.34 -12.06 -3.53
N MET A 69 -10.77 -13.25 -3.69
CA MET A 69 -9.79 -13.53 -4.73
C MET A 69 -10.41 -13.35 -6.14
N GLY A 70 -9.72 -12.57 -6.98
CA GLY A 70 -10.22 -12.19 -8.30
C GLY A 70 -11.22 -11.02 -8.31
N THR A 71 -11.53 -10.45 -7.14
CA THR A 71 -12.30 -9.20 -7.03
C THR A 71 -11.38 -7.98 -7.12
N TYR A 72 -10.17 -8.12 -6.60
CA TYR A 72 -9.18 -7.06 -6.52
C TYR A 72 -7.99 -7.36 -7.43
N ASP A 73 -7.51 -6.34 -8.13
CA ASP A 73 -6.30 -6.41 -8.96
C ASP A 73 -5.05 -6.09 -8.16
N VAL A 74 -5.17 -5.21 -7.16
CA VAL A 74 -4.07 -4.78 -6.28
C VAL A 74 -4.57 -4.72 -4.85
N ALA A 75 -3.79 -5.30 -3.92
CA ALA A 75 -3.94 -5.09 -2.48
C ALA A 75 -2.71 -4.36 -1.93
N VAL A 76 -2.89 -3.56 -0.87
CA VAL A 76 -1.81 -2.75 -0.26
C VAL A 76 -1.60 -3.15 1.21
N PRO A 77 -1.11 -4.37 1.47
CA PRO A 77 -0.86 -4.87 2.82
C PRO A 77 0.34 -4.21 3.49
N GLY A 78 0.43 -4.36 4.80
CA GLY A 78 1.67 -4.15 5.54
C GLY A 78 2.71 -5.22 5.19
N ASP A 79 3.97 -4.93 5.46
CA ASP A 79 5.14 -5.75 5.11
C ASP A 79 5.04 -7.21 5.57
N TYR A 80 4.77 -7.46 6.85
CA TYR A 80 4.61 -8.83 7.37
C TYR A 80 3.48 -9.62 6.69
N MET A 81 2.44 -8.92 6.25
CA MET A 81 1.30 -9.54 5.59
C MET A 81 1.63 -9.93 4.13
N VAL A 82 2.56 -9.23 3.48
CA VAL A 82 3.08 -9.63 2.15
C VAL A 82 3.70 -11.03 2.22
N GLU A 83 4.53 -11.29 3.24
CA GLU A 83 5.16 -12.60 3.44
C GLU A 83 4.12 -13.71 3.64
N ILE A 84 3.12 -13.46 4.50
CA ILE A 84 2.02 -14.40 4.75
C ILE A 84 1.24 -14.68 3.47
N MET A 85 0.84 -13.64 2.74
CA MET A 85 0.06 -13.78 1.52
C MET A 85 0.82 -14.50 0.41
N ALA A 86 2.12 -14.20 0.24
CA ALA A 86 2.97 -14.90 -0.71
C ALA A 86 3.12 -16.39 -0.34
N GLY A 87 3.36 -16.70 0.93
CA GLY A 87 3.45 -18.07 1.44
C GLY A 87 2.16 -18.87 1.29
N GLU A 88 1.00 -18.22 1.31
CA GLU A 88 -0.31 -18.84 1.07
C GLU A 88 -0.71 -18.88 -0.42
N GLY A 89 0.11 -18.36 -1.33
CA GLY A 89 -0.16 -18.35 -2.77
C GLY A 89 -1.30 -17.39 -3.17
N LEU A 90 -1.50 -16.31 -2.41
CA LEU A 90 -2.52 -15.30 -2.65
C LEU A 90 -2.02 -14.13 -3.51
N LEU A 91 -0.73 -14.08 -3.80
CA LEU A 91 -0.11 -13.03 -4.61
C LEU A 91 0.48 -13.64 -5.89
N ASP A 92 0.24 -12.95 -7.00
CA ASP A 92 0.91 -13.26 -8.26
C ASP A 92 2.38 -12.81 -8.22
N THR A 93 3.19 -13.43 -9.06
CA THR A 93 4.60 -13.06 -9.21
C THR A 93 4.75 -11.92 -10.22
N ILE A 94 5.50 -10.90 -9.85
CA ILE A 94 5.89 -9.81 -10.74
C ILE A 94 7.13 -10.25 -11.51
N ALA A 95 7.01 -10.44 -12.83
CA ALA A 95 8.13 -10.88 -13.65
C ALA A 95 9.17 -9.76 -13.86
N ASP A 96 10.42 -10.18 -14.06
CA ASP A 96 11.48 -9.24 -14.36
C ASP A 96 11.17 -8.47 -15.67
N GLY A 97 11.28 -7.15 -15.60
CA GLY A 97 11.01 -6.25 -16.70
C GLY A 97 9.56 -5.78 -16.85
N GLU A 98 8.60 -6.30 -16.09
CA GLU A 98 7.22 -5.81 -16.10
C GLU A 98 7.10 -4.41 -15.48
N LEU A 99 8.00 -4.06 -14.57
CA LEU A 99 8.00 -2.77 -13.88
C LEU A 99 9.11 -1.87 -14.41
N ALA A 100 8.81 -1.05 -15.41
CA ALA A 100 9.75 -0.13 -16.03
C ALA A 100 10.44 0.82 -15.03
N ASN A 101 9.75 1.17 -13.94
CA ASN A 101 10.21 2.11 -12.93
C ASN A 101 10.76 1.44 -11.66
N LYS A 102 10.99 0.14 -11.65
CA LYS A 102 11.53 -0.60 -10.47
C LYS A 102 12.85 0.02 -9.97
N GLY A 103 13.68 0.54 -10.88
CA GLY A 103 14.93 1.22 -10.53
C GLY A 103 14.78 2.54 -9.75
N ASN A 104 13.57 3.07 -9.60
CA ASN A 104 13.30 4.26 -8.80
C ASN A 104 13.08 3.94 -7.32
N ILE A 105 13.01 2.65 -6.95
CA ILE A 105 12.90 2.24 -5.56
C ILE A 105 14.20 2.56 -4.85
N SER A 106 14.11 3.25 -3.70
CA SER A 106 15.27 3.56 -2.86
C SER A 106 15.99 2.27 -2.43
N PRO A 107 17.32 2.23 -2.39
CA PRO A 107 18.10 1.02 -2.12
C PRO A 107 17.70 0.31 -0.82
N GLU A 108 17.34 1.05 0.22
CA GLU A 108 16.88 0.50 1.50
C GLU A 108 15.59 -0.32 1.40
N TRP A 109 14.78 -0.09 0.36
CA TRP A 109 13.50 -0.77 0.13
C TRP A 109 13.51 -1.71 -1.05
N ALA A 110 14.67 -1.84 -1.74
CA ALA A 110 14.76 -2.59 -2.99
C ALA A 110 14.72 -4.11 -2.78
N ASP A 111 15.24 -4.61 -1.66
CA ASP A 111 15.37 -6.05 -1.36
C ASP A 111 15.05 -6.34 0.11
N PRO A 112 13.79 -6.27 0.53
CA PRO A 112 13.41 -6.53 1.90
C PRO A 112 13.34 -8.03 2.21
N SER A 113 13.55 -8.41 3.47
CA SER A 113 13.51 -9.81 3.92
C SER A 113 12.14 -10.50 3.72
N PHE A 114 11.06 -9.73 3.81
CA PHE A 114 9.69 -10.25 3.65
C PHE A 114 9.27 -10.50 2.18
N ASP A 115 10.01 -9.97 1.21
CA ASP A 115 9.79 -10.20 -0.22
C ASP A 115 11.12 -10.03 -0.99
N PRO A 116 12.05 -11.02 -0.88
CA PRO A 116 13.34 -10.94 -1.52
C PRO A 116 13.22 -10.78 -3.03
N GLY A 117 13.97 -9.80 -3.56
CA GLY A 117 13.95 -9.46 -4.99
C GLY A 117 12.70 -8.71 -5.44
N ARG A 118 11.79 -8.36 -4.55
CA ARG A 118 10.51 -7.72 -4.91
C ARG A 118 9.77 -8.52 -5.97
N THR A 119 9.52 -9.78 -5.67
CA THR A 119 8.86 -10.72 -6.58
C THR A 119 7.34 -10.67 -6.49
N HIS A 120 6.78 -10.13 -5.42
CA HIS A 120 5.34 -10.06 -5.18
C HIS A 120 4.83 -8.64 -4.88
N SER A 121 5.71 -7.73 -4.47
CA SER A 121 5.29 -6.41 -4.00
C SER A 121 6.19 -5.27 -4.43
N ILE A 122 5.62 -4.07 -4.42
CA ILE A 122 6.33 -2.80 -4.63
C ILE A 122 6.03 -1.90 -3.44
N PRO A 123 7.01 -1.19 -2.87
CA PRO A 123 6.77 -0.31 -1.74
C PRO A 123 5.90 0.87 -2.17
N TYR A 124 4.81 1.10 -1.45
CA TYR A 124 3.93 2.25 -1.64
C TYR A 124 4.35 3.40 -0.74
N GLN A 125 4.40 3.15 0.55
CA GLN A 125 4.84 4.12 1.56
C GLN A 125 5.38 3.39 2.79
N TRP A 126 6.06 4.13 3.63
CA TRP A 126 6.50 3.68 4.94
C TRP A 126 6.18 4.76 5.98
N GLY A 127 6.18 4.39 7.25
CA GLY A 127 5.93 5.30 8.35
C GLY A 127 6.42 4.73 9.67
N SER A 128 6.22 5.49 10.72
CA SER A 128 6.46 5.06 12.10
C SER A 128 5.15 5.05 12.86
N THR A 129 4.95 4.04 13.71
CA THR A 129 3.83 3.98 14.63
C THR A 129 4.23 4.59 15.97
N SER A 130 3.36 5.45 16.47
CA SER A 130 3.53 6.12 17.76
C SER A 130 2.16 6.36 18.40
N PHE A 131 2.14 6.97 19.57
CA PHE A 131 0.92 7.40 20.22
C PHE A 131 0.84 8.93 20.27
N SER A 132 -0.38 9.45 20.27
CA SER A 132 -0.68 10.86 20.45
C SER A 132 -1.36 11.07 21.77
N VAL A 133 -1.07 12.19 22.43
CA VAL A 133 -1.67 12.57 23.72
C VAL A 133 -2.35 13.92 23.58
N ASN A 134 -3.60 14.02 24.03
CA ASN A 134 -4.26 15.30 24.18
C ASN A 134 -3.68 16.02 25.41
N THR A 135 -2.79 16.98 25.18
CA THR A 135 -2.10 17.73 26.23
C THR A 135 -2.97 18.78 26.91
N GLU A 136 -4.18 19.03 26.45
CA GLU A 136 -5.17 19.84 27.15
C GLU A 136 -5.83 19.07 28.29
N ASP A 137 -5.95 17.73 28.15
CA ASP A 137 -6.61 16.85 29.12
C ASP A 137 -5.63 16.09 30.02
N TYR A 138 -4.39 15.93 29.59
CA TYR A 138 -3.36 15.19 30.31
C TYR A 138 -2.04 15.96 30.35
N THR A 139 -1.57 16.25 31.55
CA THR A 139 -0.34 17.03 31.80
C THR A 139 0.80 16.23 32.45
N GLY A 140 0.64 14.90 32.55
CA GLY A 140 1.68 14.00 33.05
C GLY A 140 2.81 13.75 32.04
N ASP A 141 3.66 12.78 32.33
CA ASP A 141 4.76 12.41 31.45
C ASP A 141 4.22 11.74 30.17
N ILE A 142 4.52 12.33 29.02
CA ILE A 142 4.13 11.84 27.71
C ILE A 142 5.29 11.18 26.93
N ASN A 143 6.49 11.10 27.52
CA ASN A 143 7.69 10.55 26.90
C ASN A 143 7.98 9.11 27.36
N THR A 144 6.94 8.38 27.70
CA THR A 144 7.03 6.99 28.18
C THR A 144 5.93 6.12 27.60
N THR A 145 6.25 4.89 27.27
CA THR A 145 5.26 3.88 26.85
C THR A 145 4.39 3.40 28.01
N ASP A 146 4.72 3.72 29.26
CA ASP A 146 3.87 3.45 30.43
C ASP A 146 2.48 4.05 30.29
N ILE A 147 2.37 5.18 29.60
CA ILE A 147 1.07 5.81 29.33
C ILE A 147 0.07 4.87 28.61
N LEU A 148 0.58 3.88 27.85
CA LEU A 148 -0.25 2.87 27.18
C LEU A 148 -0.39 1.57 27.99
N PHE A 149 0.72 1.07 28.58
CA PHE A 149 0.79 -0.29 29.11
C PHE A 149 0.71 -0.35 30.66
N ASN A 150 0.97 0.76 31.33
CA ASN A 150 0.81 0.91 32.78
C ASN A 150 0.24 2.30 33.10
N PRO A 151 -0.91 2.66 32.52
CA PRO A 151 -1.41 4.02 32.59
C PRO A 151 -1.78 4.46 33.99
N PRO A 152 -1.59 5.74 34.33
CA PRO A 152 -2.12 6.30 35.55
C PRO A 152 -3.65 6.24 35.57
N ALA A 153 -4.22 6.15 36.77
CA ALA A 153 -5.66 5.93 36.97
C ALA A 153 -6.56 6.96 36.27
N GLU A 154 -6.08 8.18 36.09
CA GLU A 154 -6.80 9.28 35.43
C GLU A 154 -7.00 9.04 33.90
N LEU A 155 -6.22 8.13 33.30
CA LEU A 155 -6.35 7.73 31.92
C LEU A 155 -7.23 6.48 31.72
N SER A 156 -7.78 5.93 32.79
CA SER A 156 -8.68 4.76 32.70
C SER A 156 -9.87 5.07 31.79
N GLY A 157 -10.10 4.24 30.78
CA GLY A 157 -11.16 4.40 29.77
C GLY A 157 -10.95 5.53 28.77
N LYS A 158 -9.76 6.15 28.74
CA LYS A 158 -9.43 7.25 27.82
C LYS A 158 -8.34 6.88 26.79
N ILE A 159 -7.88 5.63 26.80
CA ILE A 159 -6.87 5.14 25.89
C ILE A 159 -7.56 4.37 24.76
N ASN A 160 -7.18 4.68 23.55
CA ASN A 160 -7.55 3.94 22.36
C ASN A 160 -6.31 3.48 21.62
N VAL A 161 -6.36 2.32 20.99
CA VAL A 161 -5.29 1.78 20.17
C VAL A 161 -5.83 1.40 18.80
N LEU A 162 -4.96 1.35 17.80
CA LEU A 162 -5.33 0.84 16.48
C LEU A 162 -5.73 -0.63 16.56
N ASP A 163 -6.69 -1.03 15.74
CA ASP A 163 -7.02 -2.45 15.52
C ASP A 163 -6.00 -3.09 14.58
N SER A 164 -4.75 -3.11 15.03
CA SER A 164 -3.61 -3.67 14.32
C SER A 164 -2.73 -4.44 15.28
N GLN A 165 -2.81 -5.77 15.22
CA GLN A 165 -2.08 -6.65 16.13
C GLN A 165 -0.57 -6.41 16.04
N GLY A 166 -0.01 -6.31 14.83
CA GLY A 166 1.41 -6.11 14.60
C GLY A 166 1.93 -4.85 15.28
N GLU A 167 1.24 -3.73 15.11
CA GLU A 167 1.61 -2.44 15.68
C GLU A 167 1.54 -2.42 17.21
N VAL A 168 0.46 -2.95 17.77
CA VAL A 168 0.28 -3.00 19.23
C VAL A 168 1.31 -3.92 19.88
N MET A 169 1.60 -5.08 19.27
CA MET A 169 2.62 -6.01 19.74
C MET A 169 4.03 -5.42 19.64
N ALA A 170 4.33 -4.68 18.58
CA ALA A 170 5.61 -3.98 18.43
C ALA A 170 5.81 -2.94 19.54
N LEU A 171 4.80 -2.12 19.84
CA LEU A 171 4.84 -1.17 20.95
C LEU A 171 4.98 -1.85 22.31
N ALA A 172 4.28 -2.98 22.53
CA ALA A 172 4.39 -3.75 23.76
C ALA A 172 5.79 -4.37 23.92
N SER A 173 6.37 -4.90 22.85
CA SER A 173 7.73 -5.44 22.85
C SER A 173 8.75 -4.36 23.18
N LEU A 174 8.61 -3.16 22.61
CA LEU A 174 9.43 -2.01 22.91
C LEU A 174 9.32 -1.62 24.39
N HIS A 175 8.09 -1.58 24.93
CA HIS A 175 7.85 -1.28 26.36
C HIS A 175 8.53 -2.30 27.29
N MET A 176 8.49 -3.57 26.93
CA MET A 176 9.12 -4.65 27.72
C MET A 176 10.63 -4.78 27.49
N GLY A 177 11.22 -3.97 26.61
CA GLY A 177 12.64 -4.01 26.28
C GLY A 177 13.05 -5.22 25.43
N PHE A 178 12.11 -5.85 24.75
CA PHE A 178 12.42 -6.89 23.77
C PHE A 178 12.88 -6.28 22.45
N PRO A 179 13.86 -6.91 21.77
CA PRO A 179 14.22 -6.50 20.43
C PRO A 179 13.01 -6.63 19.50
N GLN A 180 12.83 -5.63 18.64
CA GLN A 180 11.85 -5.73 17.55
C GLN A 180 12.47 -6.55 16.43
N CYS A 181 11.70 -7.44 15.85
CA CYS A 181 12.13 -8.29 14.74
C CYS A 181 13.25 -9.28 15.07
N ASP A 182 13.29 -9.82 16.27
CA ASP A 182 14.12 -10.98 16.58
C ASP A 182 13.39 -12.23 16.06
N THR A 183 13.93 -12.80 14.98
CA THR A 183 13.46 -14.08 14.39
C THR A 183 14.29 -15.24 14.90
#